data_44bcff64fdb0a438d2c19f1022e98481
#
_entry.id   44bcff64fdb0a438d2c19f1022e98481
#
_cell.length_a   1.000
_cell.length_b   1.000
_cell.length_c   1.000
_cell.angle_alpha   90.00
_cell.angle_beta   90.00
_cell.angle_gamma   90.00
#
_symmetry.space_group_name_H-M   'P 1'
#
loop_
_entity.id
_entity.type
_entity.pdbx_description
1 polymer ?
#
loop_
_entity_poly.entity_id
_entity_poly.type
_entity_poly.pdbx_seq_one_letter_code
_entity_poly.pdbx_strand_id
1 'polypeptide(L)'
;EWVILAVMMRLPVIVLMLLGSLCEVSPLGAAEELTPSDPFAGGKTEISGADAERASKAIRNWSQRSAWPGEGKAEEAPWFWDYSRVGQRVYIRIIKGGNYEGILEVWLKGGDSPRYSLFKTYRIAYFSGEPGPKTKRGDNQAPEGFYFIGRRAMNPLSTFHLSMDMGYPNAYDRHYGRTGDLLMIHGNAVSIGCFAMTDLSIEQIYTLVDTALKNGQPFVRVHSFPFEMSEENLEARSDSVHYPFWKNLKEGWDWFEENGVPPNVTVEDGLYRFGSGSD
;
A
#
# COMPACT_ATOMS: atom_id res chain seq x y z
N GLU A 1 -46.92 34.66 10.32
CA GLU A 1 -46.48 36.08 10.31
C GLU A 1 -45.07 36.14 10.85
N TRP A 2 -44.10 36.29 10.02
CA TRP A 2 -43.28 37.42 9.63
C TRP A 2 -42.35 37.03 8.47
N VAL A 3 -42.48 37.78 7.40
CA VAL A 3 -41.68 37.83 6.20
C VAL A 3 -40.33 38.43 6.54
N ILE A 4 -39.19 37.85 6.06
CA ILE A 4 -37.91 38.54 6.01
C ILE A 4 -37.35 38.51 4.59
N LEU A 5 -37.18 39.71 4.15
CA LEU A 5 -36.76 40.26 2.87
C LEU A 5 -35.28 39.97 2.59
N ALA A 6 -34.99 39.52 1.39
CA ALA A 6 -33.64 39.46 0.86
C ALA A 6 -33.14 40.86 0.47
N VAL A 7 -31.94 41.24 0.92
CA VAL A 7 -31.22 42.43 0.44
C VAL A 7 -30.00 42.01 -0.31
N MET A 8 -30.02 42.10 -1.61
CA MET A 8 -28.85 42.10 -2.48
C MET A 8 -28.11 43.42 -2.37
N MET A 9 -26.87 43.41 -1.93
CA MET A 9 -25.94 44.54 -2.14
C MET A 9 -24.89 44.18 -3.18
N ARG A 10 -25.00 44.87 -4.34
CA ARG A 10 -23.93 44.94 -5.34
C ARG A 10 -22.91 45.98 -4.91
N LEU A 11 -21.64 45.67 -4.92
CA LEU A 11 -20.55 46.63 -4.80
C LEU A 11 -19.78 46.73 -6.14
N PRO A 12 -19.34 47.97 -6.52
CA PRO A 12 -18.78 48.22 -7.85
C PRO A 12 -17.31 47.91 -7.95
N VAL A 13 -16.92 47.53 -9.16
CA VAL A 13 -15.55 47.34 -9.63
C VAL A 13 -14.84 48.72 -9.66
N ILE A 14 -13.78 48.85 -8.90
CA ILE A 14 -12.82 49.98 -9.08
C ILE A 14 -11.63 49.43 -9.85
N VAL A 15 -11.52 49.91 -11.09
CA VAL A 15 -10.32 49.74 -11.93
C VAL A 15 -9.30 50.79 -11.48
N LEU A 16 -8.18 50.34 -10.95
CA LEU A 16 -7.02 51.21 -10.73
C LEU A 16 -5.88 50.76 -11.67
N MET A 17 -5.68 51.55 -12.74
CA MET A 17 -4.46 51.46 -13.55
C MET A 17 -3.31 52.10 -12.80
N LEU A 18 -2.26 51.37 -12.54
CA LEU A 18 -0.92 51.90 -12.27
C LEU A 18 0.08 51.26 -13.21
N LEU A 19 0.60 52.10 -14.07
CA LEU A 19 1.75 51.87 -14.92
C LEU A 19 3.03 51.72 -14.06
N GLY A 20 3.85 50.75 -14.39
CA GLY A 20 5.25 50.87 -14.03
C GLY A 20 5.96 49.56 -13.75
N SER A 21 6.87 49.27 -14.63
CA SER A 21 8.01 48.36 -14.50
C SER A 21 7.80 46.91 -14.92
N LEU A 22 8.17 46.68 -16.18
CA LEU A 22 8.49 45.38 -16.75
C LEU A 22 9.63 44.72 -15.95
N CYS A 23 9.27 43.81 -15.07
CA CYS A 23 10.18 42.79 -14.63
C CYS A 23 9.77 41.54 -15.40
N GLU A 24 10.57 41.10 -16.34
CA GLU A 24 10.42 39.84 -17.05
C GLU A 24 10.52 38.72 -16.02
N VAL A 25 9.36 38.26 -15.52
CA VAL A 25 9.27 36.98 -14.85
C VAL A 25 9.27 35.94 -15.96
N SER A 26 10.40 35.27 -16.11
CA SER A 26 10.49 34.04 -16.90
C SER A 26 9.35 33.12 -16.48
N PRO A 27 8.63 32.50 -17.43
CA PRO A 27 7.61 31.53 -17.06
C PRO A 27 8.31 30.42 -16.24
N LEU A 28 7.89 30.24 -15.00
CA LEU A 28 8.21 29.04 -14.23
C LEU A 28 7.92 27.87 -15.16
N GLY A 29 8.95 27.07 -15.39
CA GLY A 29 8.89 25.92 -16.24
C GLY A 29 7.63 25.12 -15.95
N ALA A 30 6.98 24.71 -17.04
CA ALA A 30 5.89 23.78 -17.00
C ALA A 30 6.24 22.67 -15.97
N ALA A 31 5.36 22.46 -15.01
CA ALA A 31 5.49 21.34 -14.11
C ALA A 31 5.66 20.13 -15.02
N GLU A 32 6.85 19.54 -15.02
CA GLU A 32 7.08 18.24 -15.64
C GLU A 32 6.04 17.32 -15.01
N GLU A 33 5.07 16.95 -15.81
CA GLU A 33 4.16 15.88 -15.49
C GLU A 33 5.06 14.67 -15.22
N LEU A 34 5.24 14.33 -13.95
CA LEU A 34 5.96 13.12 -13.55
C LEU A 34 5.17 11.94 -14.09
N THR A 35 5.43 11.59 -15.35
CA THR A 35 5.04 10.28 -15.86
C THR A 35 5.70 9.25 -14.94
N PRO A 36 4.93 8.35 -14.31
CA PRO A 36 5.50 7.30 -13.49
C PRO A 36 6.50 6.54 -14.36
N SER A 37 7.79 6.66 -14.08
CA SER A 37 8.78 5.81 -14.72
C SER A 37 8.48 4.39 -14.28
N ASP A 38 8.15 3.53 -15.23
CA ASP A 38 8.00 2.10 -15.03
C ASP A 38 9.30 1.59 -14.38
N PRO A 39 9.29 1.09 -13.14
CA PRO A 39 10.48 0.53 -12.52
C PRO A 39 11.03 -0.69 -13.28
N PHE A 40 10.30 -1.18 -14.28
CA PHE A 40 10.66 -2.29 -15.16
C PHE A 40 11.17 -1.84 -16.54
N ALA A 41 11.19 -0.53 -16.84
CA ALA A 41 11.71 0.00 -18.09
C ALA A 41 13.23 -0.05 -18.19
N GLY A 42 13.84 -1.19 -17.89
CA GLY A 42 15.21 -1.54 -18.21
C GLY A 42 15.42 -2.02 -19.66
N GLY A 43 14.41 -1.93 -20.51
CA GLY A 43 14.44 -2.21 -21.93
C GLY A 43 13.30 -1.49 -22.62
N LYS A 44 13.56 -0.89 -23.78
CA LYS A 44 12.54 -0.36 -24.68
C LYS A 44 11.67 -1.52 -25.17
N THR A 45 10.76 -1.99 -24.32
CA THR A 45 9.70 -2.89 -24.75
C THR A 45 8.56 -1.99 -25.23
N GLU A 46 8.28 -1.98 -26.51
CA GLU A 46 7.04 -1.38 -27.02
C GLU A 46 5.89 -2.07 -26.31
N ILE A 47 5.14 -1.31 -25.51
CA ILE A 47 3.97 -1.81 -24.82
C ILE A 47 2.98 -2.23 -25.90
N SER A 48 2.51 -3.48 -25.88
CA SER A 48 1.50 -3.95 -26.86
C SER A 48 0.23 -3.10 -26.75
N GLY A 49 -0.52 -2.95 -27.85
CA GLY A 49 -1.75 -2.16 -27.84
C GLY A 49 -2.73 -2.62 -26.73
N ALA A 50 -2.80 -3.92 -26.46
CA ALA A 50 -3.63 -4.49 -25.39
C ALA A 50 -3.11 -4.14 -23.99
N ASP A 51 -1.81 -4.02 -23.81
CA ASP A 51 -1.19 -3.61 -22.54
C ASP A 51 -1.36 -2.11 -22.33
N ALA A 52 -1.25 -1.30 -23.38
CA ALA A 52 -1.52 0.14 -23.33
C ALA A 52 -2.99 0.42 -22.98
N GLU A 53 -3.92 -0.36 -23.49
CA GLU A 53 -5.35 -0.25 -23.15
C GLU A 53 -5.61 -0.62 -21.68
N ARG A 54 -5.02 -1.71 -21.19
CA ARG A 54 -5.10 -2.11 -19.77
C ARG A 54 -4.50 -1.05 -18.86
N ALA A 55 -3.33 -0.53 -19.19
CA ALA A 55 -2.68 0.55 -18.46
C ALA A 55 -3.56 1.81 -18.43
N SER A 56 -4.11 2.21 -19.57
CA SER A 56 -5.02 3.35 -19.65
C SER A 56 -6.29 3.16 -18.84
N LYS A 57 -6.83 1.93 -18.79
CA LYS A 57 -7.98 1.57 -17.96
C LYS A 57 -7.62 1.64 -16.47
N ALA A 58 -6.47 1.11 -16.09
CA ALA A 58 -5.98 1.16 -14.70
C ALA A 58 -5.77 2.61 -14.23
N ILE A 59 -5.15 3.46 -15.06
CA ILE A 59 -4.97 4.89 -14.77
C ILE A 59 -6.32 5.60 -14.61
N ARG A 60 -7.25 5.39 -15.53
CA ARG A 60 -8.59 6.00 -15.41
C ARG A 60 -9.30 5.55 -14.15
N ASN A 61 -9.28 4.27 -13.86
CA ASN A 61 -9.87 3.72 -12.66
C ASN A 61 -9.21 4.28 -11.40
N TRP A 62 -7.88 4.35 -11.38
CA TRP A 62 -7.12 4.91 -10.27
C TRP A 62 -7.39 6.42 -10.12
N SER A 63 -7.34 7.21 -11.18
CA SER A 63 -7.59 8.65 -11.13
C SER A 63 -9.04 8.98 -10.70
N GLN A 64 -10.00 8.19 -11.11
CA GLN A 64 -11.38 8.32 -10.66
C GLN A 64 -11.53 8.01 -9.16
N ARG A 65 -10.69 7.11 -8.62
CA ARG A 65 -10.71 6.71 -7.21
C ARG A 65 -9.84 7.57 -6.31
N SER A 66 -8.73 8.10 -6.81
CA SER A 66 -7.93 9.07 -6.06
C SER A 66 -8.65 10.42 -5.88
N ALA A 67 -9.65 10.68 -6.71
CA ALA A 67 -10.64 11.75 -6.51
C ALA A 67 -11.78 11.33 -5.56
N TRP A 68 -11.81 10.11 -5.10
CA TRP A 68 -12.73 9.61 -4.11
C TRP A 68 -12.22 9.92 -2.68
N PRO A 69 -13.10 10.33 -1.78
CA PRO A 69 -14.57 10.34 -1.85
C PRO A 69 -15.08 11.61 -2.51
N GLY A 70 -15.20 11.59 -3.83
CA GLY A 70 -15.84 12.65 -4.60
C GLY A 70 -17.36 12.56 -4.50
N GLU A 71 -17.99 13.70 -4.43
CA GLU A 71 -19.43 13.86 -4.37
C GLU A 71 -20.18 12.99 -5.39
N GLY A 72 -21.13 12.21 -4.95
CA GLY A 72 -22.24 11.72 -5.77
C GLY A 72 -22.23 10.28 -6.22
N LYS A 73 -21.30 9.42 -5.81
CA LYS A 73 -21.30 7.97 -6.19
C LYS A 73 -21.19 6.97 -5.04
N ALA A 74 -21.32 7.41 -3.81
CA ALA A 74 -21.29 6.53 -2.64
C ALA A 74 -22.42 5.48 -2.66
N GLU A 75 -23.54 5.80 -3.29
CA GLU A 75 -24.71 4.92 -3.36
C GLU A 75 -24.57 3.78 -4.38
N GLU A 76 -23.64 3.89 -5.33
CA GLU A 76 -23.42 2.89 -6.37
C GLU A 76 -22.32 1.87 -6.00
N ALA A 77 -21.55 2.11 -4.93
CA ALA A 77 -20.50 1.21 -4.49
C ALA A 77 -21.06 0.19 -3.49
N PRO A 78 -21.21 -1.09 -3.86
CA PRO A 78 -21.75 -2.14 -2.98
C PRO A 78 -20.85 -2.47 -1.77
N TRP A 79 -19.70 -1.83 -1.65
CA TRP A 79 -18.73 -1.93 -0.55
C TRP A 79 -18.50 -0.56 0.06
N PHE A 80 -19.45 -0.07 0.78
CA PHE A 80 -19.34 1.21 1.46
C PHE A 80 -18.14 1.20 2.43
N TRP A 81 -17.26 2.19 2.29
CA TRP A 81 -16.20 2.46 3.25
C TRP A 81 -16.58 3.66 4.11
N ASP A 82 -15.98 3.70 5.27
CA ASP A 82 -15.92 4.94 6.01
C ASP A 82 -14.88 5.88 5.35
N TYR A 83 -15.35 6.70 4.42
CA TYR A 83 -14.51 7.63 3.68
C TYR A 83 -13.80 8.66 4.57
N SER A 84 -14.31 8.93 5.77
CA SER A 84 -13.67 9.83 6.72
C SER A 84 -12.29 9.33 7.15
N ARG A 85 -12.01 8.05 6.93
CA ARG A 85 -10.75 7.41 7.26
C ARG A 85 -9.73 7.35 6.11
N VAL A 86 -10.12 7.73 4.89
CA VAL A 86 -9.19 7.80 3.76
C VAL A 86 -8.17 8.91 4.00
N GLY A 87 -6.89 8.59 3.78
CA GLY A 87 -5.78 9.51 4.05
C GLY A 87 -5.20 9.42 5.48
N GLN A 88 -5.77 8.58 6.34
CA GLN A 88 -5.15 8.19 7.60
C GLN A 88 -3.88 7.35 7.33
N ARG A 89 -3.02 7.21 8.34
CA ARG A 89 -1.85 6.33 8.24
C ARG A 89 -2.28 4.88 8.07
N VAL A 90 -1.58 4.16 7.21
CA VAL A 90 -1.86 2.77 6.84
C VAL A 90 -0.77 1.84 7.36
N TYR A 91 -1.18 0.69 7.86
CA TYR A 91 -0.35 -0.48 8.08
C TYR A 91 -1.04 -1.70 7.47
N ILE A 92 -0.26 -2.58 6.85
CA ILE A 92 -0.74 -3.81 6.22
C ILE A 92 -0.15 -5.02 6.94
N ARG A 93 -1.01 -5.97 7.32
CA ARG A 93 -0.61 -7.26 7.84
C ARG A 93 -1.17 -8.37 6.93
N ILE A 94 -0.29 -9.26 6.51
CA ILE A 94 -0.61 -10.42 5.67
C ILE A 94 -0.44 -11.67 6.51
N ILE A 95 -1.42 -12.55 6.47
CA ILE A 95 -1.38 -13.88 7.08
C ILE A 95 -1.64 -14.86 5.95
N LYS A 96 -0.60 -15.63 5.59
CA LYS A 96 -0.69 -16.56 4.47
C LYS A 96 -1.70 -17.67 4.74
N GLY A 97 -1.79 -18.12 5.98
CA GLY A 97 -2.68 -19.22 6.36
C GLY A 97 -2.27 -20.57 5.78
N GLY A 98 -2.91 -21.64 6.28
CA GLY A 98 -2.82 -22.97 5.65
C GLY A 98 -3.82 -23.10 4.51
N ASN A 99 -3.52 -23.97 3.54
CA ASN A 99 -4.44 -24.32 2.42
C ASN A 99 -4.87 -23.13 1.53
N TYR A 100 -3.99 -22.14 1.31
CA TYR A 100 -4.22 -20.97 0.43
C TYR A 100 -5.36 -20.04 0.88
N GLU A 101 -5.80 -20.13 2.13
CA GLU A 101 -6.80 -19.24 2.71
C GLU A 101 -6.17 -18.01 3.38
N GLY A 102 -5.30 -17.33 2.65
CA GLY A 102 -4.62 -16.13 3.16
C GLY A 102 -5.54 -14.92 3.27
N ILE A 103 -5.21 -14.06 4.23
CA ILE A 103 -5.86 -12.77 4.42
C ILE A 103 -4.86 -11.63 4.43
N LEU A 104 -5.33 -10.47 4.00
CA LEU A 104 -4.64 -9.19 4.11
C LEU A 104 -5.50 -8.25 4.96
N GLU A 105 -4.95 -7.78 6.04
CA GLU A 105 -5.58 -6.81 6.92
C GLU A 105 -5.03 -5.42 6.65
N VAL A 106 -5.92 -4.46 6.51
CA VAL A 106 -5.59 -3.05 6.48
C VAL A 106 -5.96 -2.43 7.81
N TRP A 107 -4.98 -1.82 8.45
CA TRP A 107 -5.09 -1.12 9.71
C TRP A 107 -4.88 0.37 9.49
N LEU A 108 -5.71 1.20 10.12
CA LEU A 108 -5.64 2.65 9.98
C LEU A 108 -5.43 3.34 11.33
N LYS A 109 -4.62 4.41 11.29
CA LYS A 109 -4.40 5.28 12.43
C LYS A 109 -4.65 6.73 12.02
N GLY A 110 -5.62 7.36 12.66
CA GLY A 110 -5.98 8.73 12.35
C GLY A 110 -6.40 9.51 13.59
N GLY A 111 -6.52 10.81 13.43
CA GLY A 111 -6.84 11.71 14.52
C GLY A 111 -5.81 11.63 15.66
N ASP A 112 -6.30 11.76 16.88
CA ASP A 112 -5.47 11.72 18.09
C ASP A 112 -5.24 10.29 18.62
N SER A 113 -5.64 9.25 17.88
CA SER A 113 -5.45 7.88 18.32
C SER A 113 -3.97 7.51 18.32
N PRO A 114 -3.40 7.04 19.44
CA PRO A 114 -2.03 6.55 19.48
C PRO A 114 -1.87 5.19 18.78
N ARG A 115 -2.97 4.45 18.55
CA ARG A 115 -2.98 3.07 18.06
C ARG A 115 -3.68 2.95 16.71
N TYR A 116 -3.24 1.99 15.93
CA TYR A 116 -3.95 1.55 14.73
C TYR A 116 -5.20 0.75 15.13
N SER A 117 -6.25 0.82 14.32
CA SER A 117 -7.45 0.01 14.42
C SER A 117 -7.69 -0.72 13.11
N LEU A 118 -8.18 -1.94 13.20
CA LEU A 118 -8.51 -2.73 12.01
C LEU A 118 -9.60 -2.00 11.20
N PHE A 119 -9.27 -1.70 9.96
CA PHE A 119 -10.22 -1.13 9.03
C PHE A 119 -10.99 -2.21 8.29
N LYS A 120 -10.26 -3.16 7.68
CA LYS A 120 -10.87 -4.24 6.91
C LYS A 120 -9.91 -5.40 6.73
N THR A 121 -10.49 -6.60 6.71
CA THR A 121 -9.83 -7.84 6.30
C THR A 121 -10.26 -8.18 4.87
N TYR A 122 -9.29 -8.43 4.00
CA TYR A 122 -9.49 -8.87 2.62
C TYR A 122 -9.02 -10.31 2.49
N ARG A 123 -9.81 -11.12 1.79
CA ARG A 123 -9.34 -12.44 1.38
C ARG A 123 -8.31 -12.26 0.25
N ILE A 124 -7.17 -12.94 0.34
CA ILE A 124 -6.21 -13.02 -0.76
C ILE A 124 -6.78 -13.98 -1.79
N ALA A 125 -6.94 -13.51 -3.03
CA ALA A 125 -7.51 -14.34 -4.09
C ALA A 125 -6.59 -15.50 -4.47
N TYR A 126 -5.28 -15.25 -4.48
CA TYR A 126 -4.27 -16.28 -4.73
C TYR A 126 -2.89 -15.80 -4.26
N PHE A 127 -2.13 -16.70 -3.70
CA PHE A 127 -0.67 -16.63 -3.52
C PHE A 127 -0.10 -18.04 -3.70
N SER A 128 1.20 -18.15 -3.95
CA SER A 128 1.83 -19.45 -4.13
C SER A 128 2.84 -19.77 -3.02
N GLY A 129 3.10 -21.04 -2.85
CA GLY A 129 4.02 -21.58 -1.85
C GLY A 129 3.33 -21.96 -0.55
N GLU A 130 4.10 -22.62 0.30
CA GLU A 130 3.69 -23.12 1.62
C GLU A 130 4.18 -22.19 2.73
N PRO A 131 3.80 -22.41 4.01
CA PRO A 131 4.44 -21.74 5.12
C PRO A 131 5.96 -21.95 5.09
N GLY A 132 6.70 -20.84 5.12
CA GLY A 132 8.14 -20.78 4.96
C GLY A 132 8.59 -19.56 4.15
N PRO A 133 9.82 -19.09 4.34
CA PRO A 133 10.32 -17.91 3.66
C PRO A 133 10.58 -18.18 2.17
N LYS A 134 10.43 -17.12 1.36
CA LYS A 134 11.00 -17.10 0.02
C LYS A 134 12.53 -17.07 0.13
N THR A 135 13.23 -17.92 -0.65
CA THR A 135 14.68 -18.03 -0.59
C THR A 135 15.40 -17.73 -1.89
N LYS A 136 14.77 -17.97 -3.04
CA LYS A 136 15.42 -17.78 -4.34
C LYS A 136 14.42 -17.35 -5.42
N ARG A 137 14.96 -16.71 -6.45
CA ARG A 137 14.18 -16.40 -7.66
C ARG A 137 13.58 -17.69 -8.24
N GLY A 138 12.29 -17.65 -8.59
CA GLY A 138 11.62 -18.77 -9.25
C GLY A 138 11.25 -19.94 -8.32
N ASP A 139 11.30 -19.77 -7.01
CA ASP A 139 10.86 -20.79 -6.05
C ASP A 139 9.34 -20.80 -5.85
N ASN A 140 8.61 -19.91 -6.52
CA ASN A 140 7.16 -19.77 -6.44
C ASN A 140 6.65 -19.58 -4.99
N GLN A 141 7.44 -18.95 -4.14
CA GLN A 141 7.16 -18.78 -2.73
C GLN A 141 6.80 -17.32 -2.43
N ALA A 142 5.66 -17.08 -1.81
CA ALA A 142 5.31 -15.78 -1.28
C ALA A 142 6.15 -15.46 -0.04
N PRO A 143 6.69 -14.23 0.10
CA PRO A 143 7.63 -13.90 1.15
C PRO A 143 6.98 -13.81 2.53
N GLU A 144 7.78 -14.06 3.57
CA GLU A 144 7.47 -13.84 4.97
C GLU A 144 8.52 -12.91 5.57
N GLY A 145 8.09 -11.95 6.39
CA GLY A 145 8.97 -10.97 7.00
C GLY A 145 8.39 -9.57 7.06
N PHE A 146 9.26 -8.59 7.25
CA PHE A 146 8.92 -7.19 7.47
C PHE A 146 9.38 -6.34 6.29
N TYR A 147 8.44 -5.83 5.53
CA TYR A 147 8.62 -5.09 4.28
C TYR A 147 7.97 -3.71 4.37
N PHE A 148 8.14 -2.90 3.33
CA PHE A 148 7.48 -1.61 3.24
C PHE A 148 7.23 -1.18 1.80
N ILE A 149 6.18 -0.40 1.60
CA ILE A 149 5.80 0.22 0.33
C ILE A 149 6.07 1.71 0.44
N GLY A 150 7.01 2.20 -0.35
CA GLY A 150 7.25 3.62 -0.52
C GLY A 150 6.53 4.16 -1.76
N ARG A 151 6.58 5.48 -1.96
CA ARG A 151 5.90 6.14 -3.08
C ARG A 151 6.33 5.58 -4.45
N ARG A 152 7.62 5.22 -4.62
CA ARG A 152 8.15 4.67 -5.87
C ARG A 152 7.76 3.21 -6.12
N ALA A 153 7.23 2.54 -5.13
CA ALA A 153 6.76 1.17 -5.23
C ALA A 153 5.31 1.06 -5.77
N MET A 154 4.64 2.20 -5.91
CA MET A 154 3.27 2.28 -6.42
C MET A 154 3.27 2.21 -7.95
N ASN A 155 2.59 1.21 -8.53
CA ASN A 155 2.50 1.04 -9.98
C ASN A 155 1.05 1.06 -10.46
N PRO A 156 0.54 2.23 -10.92
CA PRO A 156 -0.81 2.34 -11.48
C PRO A 156 -0.93 1.73 -12.88
N LEU A 157 0.19 1.44 -13.56
CA LEU A 157 0.24 0.90 -14.92
C LEU A 157 0.49 -0.61 -14.95
N SER A 158 0.28 -1.29 -13.83
CA SER A 158 0.51 -2.72 -13.72
C SER A 158 -0.34 -3.52 -14.71
N THR A 159 0.26 -4.53 -15.34
CA THR A 159 -0.47 -5.53 -16.15
C THR A 159 -1.46 -6.34 -15.33
N PHE A 160 -1.32 -6.33 -14.00
CA PHE A 160 -2.26 -6.91 -13.03
C PHE A 160 -3.20 -5.86 -12.44
N HIS A 161 -3.66 -4.91 -13.24
CA HIS A 161 -4.56 -3.82 -12.91
C HIS A 161 -3.89 -2.70 -12.11
N LEU A 162 -3.53 -2.94 -10.85
CA LEU A 162 -2.74 -2.09 -9.96
C LEU A 162 -1.76 -2.97 -9.19
N SER A 163 -0.57 -2.45 -8.86
CA SER A 163 0.37 -3.19 -8.02
C SER A 163 1.19 -2.29 -7.13
N MET A 164 1.70 -2.87 -6.05
CA MET A 164 2.59 -2.22 -5.09
C MET A 164 3.71 -3.19 -4.76
N ASP A 165 4.97 -2.80 -5.00
CA ASP A 165 6.13 -3.61 -4.66
C ASP A 165 6.39 -3.57 -3.15
N MET A 166 6.55 -4.72 -2.52
CA MET A 166 6.81 -4.86 -1.08
C MET A 166 8.27 -4.58 -0.71
N GLY A 167 9.17 -4.42 -1.67
CA GLY A 167 10.59 -4.20 -1.43
C GLY A 167 11.39 -5.46 -1.05
N TYR A 168 10.98 -6.63 -1.54
CA TYR A 168 11.77 -7.86 -1.42
C TYR A 168 12.99 -7.81 -2.36
N PRO A 169 14.19 -8.27 -1.95
CA PRO A 169 14.57 -8.76 -0.64
C PRO A 169 14.88 -7.61 0.35
N ASN A 170 14.44 -7.76 1.59
CA ASN A 170 14.78 -6.82 2.66
C ASN A 170 16.21 -7.06 3.23
N ALA A 171 16.58 -6.40 4.32
CA ALA A 171 17.90 -6.55 4.92
C ALA A 171 18.14 -7.97 5.46
N TYR A 172 17.13 -8.60 6.04
CA TYR A 172 17.18 -9.98 6.52
C TYR A 172 17.39 -10.97 5.36
N ASP A 173 16.60 -10.82 4.30
CA ASP A 173 16.69 -11.68 3.12
C ASP A 173 18.08 -11.60 2.49
N ARG A 174 18.63 -10.38 2.37
CA ARG A 174 20.00 -10.17 1.84
C ARG A 174 21.07 -10.77 2.74
N HIS A 175 20.91 -10.71 4.06
CA HIS A 175 21.83 -11.32 5.00
C HIS A 175 21.95 -12.84 4.76
N TYR A 176 20.84 -13.49 4.47
CA TYR A 176 20.80 -14.93 4.16
C TYR A 176 21.01 -15.26 2.68
N GLY A 177 21.44 -14.31 1.87
CA GLY A 177 21.71 -14.53 0.44
C GLY A 177 20.47 -14.90 -0.38
N ARG A 178 19.27 -14.56 0.12
CA ARG A 178 18.02 -14.80 -0.61
C ARG A 178 17.94 -13.93 -1.86
N THR A 179 17.40 -14.48 -2.93
CA THR A 179 17.35 -13.83 -4.25
C THR A 179 15.95 -13.76 -4.81
N GLY A 180 15.74 -12.85 -5.75
CA GLY A 180 14.47 -12.54 -6.38
C GLY A 180 14.15 -11.06 -6.23
N ASP A 181 13.07 -10.64 -6.83
CA ASP A 181 12.58 -9.27 -6.85
C ASP A 181 11.10 -9.25 -7.24
N LEU A 182 10.49 -8.05 -7.27
CA LEU A 182 9.16 -7.82 -7.82
C LEU A 182 8.06 -8.62 -7.11
N LEU A 183 8.17 -8.75 -5.80
CA LEU A 183 7.15 -9.35 -4.95
C LEU A 183 6.13 -8.27 -4.60
N MET A 184 4.92 -8.41 -5.15
CA MET A 184 3.91 -7.35 -5.13
C MET A 184 2.62 -7.79 -4.46
N ILE A 185 1.89 -6.80 -3.98
CA ILE A 185 0.45 -6.89 -3.73
C ILE A 185 -0.22 -6.29 -4.98
N HIS A 186 -1.09 -7.05 -5.68
CA HIS A 186 -1.63 -6.64 -6.97
C HIS A 186 -3.05 -7.12 -7.22
N GLY A 187 -3.68 -6.60 -8.27
CA GLY A 187 -4.98 -7.05 -8.76
C GLY A 187 -4.93 -8.41 -9.44
N ASN A 188 -6.02 -8.77 -10.15
CA ASN A 188 -6.18 -10.09 -10.73
C ASN A 188 -6.24 -11.22 -9.67
N ALA A 189 -6.21 -12.48 -10.09
CA ALA A 189 -6.32 -13.65 -9.21
C ALA A 189 -5.27 -14.74 -9.52
N VAL A 190 -4.13 -14.36 -10.13
CA VAL A 190 -3.04 -15.28 -10.47
C VAL A 190 -1.70 -14.75 -9.92
N SER A 191 -0.86 -15.64 -9.43
CA SER A 191 0.43 -15.28 -8.87
C SER A 191 1.43 -16.45 -8.95
N ILE A 192 2.73 -16.11 -8.93
CA ILE A 192 3.87 -17.03 -8.79
C ILE A 192 4.84 -16.53 -7.71
N GLY A 193 4.30 -16.00 -6.59
CA GLY A 193 5.08 -15.47 -5.46
C GLY A 193 4.55 -14.15 -4.89
N CYS A 194 3.67 -13.47 -5.61
CA CYS A 194 2.99 -12.26 -5.19
C CYS A 194 1.69 -12.55 -4.41
N PHE A 195 1.04 -11.50 -3.91
CA PHE A 195 -0.29 -11.57 -3.30
C PHE A 195 -1.32 -10.95 -4.24
N ALA A 196 -2.10 -11.81 -4.92
CA ALA A 196 -3.17 -11.39 -5.82
C ALA A 196 -4.46 -11.14 -5.02
N MET A 197 -5.01 -9.92 -5.12
CA MET A 197 -6.11 -9.45 -4.28
C MET A 197 -7.46 -9.36 -5.00
N THR A 198 -7.55 -9.64 -6.27
CA THR A 198 -8.61 -9.22 -7.21
C THR A 198 -8.57 -7.72 -7.52
N ASP A 199 -9.17 -7.32 -8.64
CA ASP A 199 -9.17 -5.91 -9.06
C ASP A 199 -9.94 -5.03 -8.07
N LEU A 200 -11.08 -5.48 -7.56
CA LEU A 200 -11.89 -4.72 -6.62
C LEU A 200 -11.17 -4.51 -5.28
N SER A 201 -10.51 -5.53 -4.77
CA SER A 201 -9.80 -5.42 -3.50
C SER A 201 -8.56 -4.55 -3.61
N ILE A 202 -7.76 -4.74 -4.68
CA ILE A 202 -6.54 -3.93 -4.85
C ILE A 202 -6.87 -2.46 -5.06
N GLU A 203 -7.97 -2.12 -5.69
CA GLU A 203 -8.40 -0.74 -5.87
C GLU A 203 -8.61 -0.04 -4.54
N GLN A 204 -9.22 -0.73 -3.59
CA GLN A 204 -9.42 -0.22 -2.23
C GLN A 204 -8.09 -0.06 -1.50
N ILE A 205 -7.30 -1.13 -1.45
CA ILE A 205 -6.01 -1.14 -0.74
C ILE A 205 -5.07 -0.10 -1.32
N TYR A 206 -4.95 -0.04 -2.65
CA TYR A 206 -4.11 0.92 -3.35
C TYR A 206 -4.50 2.36 -3.05
N THR A 207 -5.80 2.68 -3.04
CA THR A 207 -6.30 4.02 -2.73
C THR A 207 -5.94 4.45 -1.32
N LEU A 208 -6.08 3.56 -0.33
CA LEU A 208 -5.70 3.84 1.06
C LEU A 208 -4.19 4.08 1.19
N VAL A 209 -3.38 3.24 0.57
CA VAL A 209 -1.91 3.38 0.58
C VAL A 209 -1.46 4.66 -0.12
N ASP A 210 -1.97 4.93 -1.32
CA ASP A 210 -1.60 6.12 -2.11
C ASP A 210 -1.96 7.41 -1.37
N THR A 211 -3.16 7.49 -0.81
CA THR A 211 -3.59 8.68 -0.07
C THR A 211 -2.80 8.89 1.22
N ALA A 212 -2.47 7.83 1.95
CA ALA A 212 -1.62 7.91 3.13
C ALA A 212 -0.21 8.43 2.78
N LEU A 213 0.39 7.91 1.71
CA LEU A 213 1.70 8.37 1.22
C LEU A 213 1.65 9.83 0.74
N LYS A 214 0.56 10.26 0.08
CA LYS A 214 0.35 11.65 -0.33
C LYS A 214 0.19 12.59 0.87
N ASN A 215 -0.43 12.11 1.94
CA ASN A 215 -0.64 12.86 3.18
C ASN A 215 0.57 12.86 4.13
N GLY A 216 1.74 12.42 3.63
CA GLY A 216 3.01 12.56 4.35
C GLY A 216 3.45 11.32 5.14
N GLN A 217 2.76 10.18 5.02
CA GLN A 217 3.32 8.94 5.51
C GLN A 217 4.54 8.56 4.65
N PRO A 218 5.75 8.39 5.22
CA PRO A 218 6.95 8.18 4.41
C PRO A 218 6.96 6.84 3.68
N PHE A 219 6.40 5.82 4.29
CA PHE A 219 6.19 4.48 3.75
C PHE A 219 5.11 3.74 4.53
N VAL A 220 4.49 2.75 3.91
CA VAL A 220 3.53 1.84 4.54
C VAL A 220 4.23 0.55 4.90
N ARG A 221 4.22 0.17 6.17
CA ARG A 221 4.78 -1.11 6.63
C ARG A 221 3.88 -2.24 6.18
N VAL A 222 4.50 -3.32 5.70
CA VAL A 222 3.84 -4.56 5.28
C VAL A 222 4.51 -5.72 5.99
N HIS A 223 3.81 -6.32 6.94
CA HIS A 223 4.29 -7.48 7.66
C HIS A 223 3.59 -8.73 7.13
N SER A 224 4.36 -9.72 6.72
CA SER A 224 3.85 -10.97 6.14
C SER A 224 4.23 -12.15 7.02
N PHE A 225 3.22 -12.89 7.47
CA PHE A 225 3.34 -14.01 8.39
C PHE A 225 2.85 -15.31 7.75
N PRO A 226 3.44 -16.46 8.11
CA PRO A 226 3.03 -17.76 7.58
C PRO A 226 1.61 -18.16 8.00
N PHE A 227 1.23 -17.81 9.23
CA PHE A 227 -0.04 -18.12 9.90
C PHE A 227 -0.25 -17.08 11.01
N GLU A 228 -1.39 -17.11 11.67
CA GLU A 228 -1.62 -16.34 12.90
C GLU A 228 -0.63 -16.77 13.97
N MET A 229 0.20 -15.81 14.43
CA MET A 229 1.37 -16.09 15.27
C MET A 229 1.02 -16.28 16.76
N SER A 230 -0.08 -17.01 17.04
CA SER A 230 -0.38 -17.45 18.41
C SER A 230 0.67 -18.44 18.90
N GLU A 231 0.83 -18.56 20.22
CA GLU A 231 1.74 -19.55 20.81
C GLU A 231 1.36 -20.97 20.38
N GLU A 232 0.07 -21.30 20.40
CA GLU A 232 -0.45 -22.60 20.00
C GLU A 232 -0.08 -22.93 18.53
N ASN A 233 -0.29 -21.98 17.62
CA ASN A 233 0.02 -22.18 16.19
C ASN A 233 1.52 -22.35 15.95
N LEU A 234 2.35 -21.62 16.69
CA LEU A 234 3.80 -21.72 16.60
C LEU A 234 4.30 -23.06 17.14
N GLU A 235 3.89 -23.45 18.36
CA GLU A 235 4.31 -24.70 18.98
C GLU A 235 3.83 -25.93 18.21
N ALA A 236 2.65 -25.90 17.60
CA ALA A 236 2.18 -26.97 16.72
C ALA A 236 3.09 -27.20 15.49
N ARG A 237 4.05 -26.31 15.24
CA ARG A 237 5.01 -26.37 14.14
C ARG A 237 6.47 -26.36 14.61
N SER A 238 6.69 -26.74 15.87
CA SER A 238 8.02 -26.75 16.50
C SER A 238 9.05 -27.64 15.80
N ASP A 239 8.60 -28.69 15.10
CA ASP A 239 9.44 -29.58 14.31
C ASP A 239 9.89 -29.00 12.95
N SER A 240 9.36 -27.84 12.55
CA SER A 240 9.69 -27.21 11.28
C SER A 240 11.12 -26.66 11.28
N VAL A 241 11.82 -26.83 10.15
CA VAL A 241 13.13 -26.17 9.91
C VAL A 241 13.03 -24.64 9.96
N HIS A 242 11.84 -24.09 9.79
CA HIS A 242 11.57 -22.66 9.83
C HIS A 242 11.21 -22.15 11.23
N TYR A 243 11.07 -23.02 12.21
CA TYR A 243 10.64 -22.66 13.57
C TYR A 243 11.48 -21.52 14.19
N PRO A 244 12.84 -21.54 14.12
CA PRO A 244 13.63 -20.42 14.65
C PRO A 244 13.34 -19.09 13.97
N PHE A 245 13.11 -19.10 12.66
CA PHE A 245 12.72 -17.91 11.89
C PHE A 245 11.34 -17.41 12.31
N TRP A 246 10.39 -18.30 12.45
CA TRP A 246 9.02 -17.95 12.88
C TRP A 246 8.97 -17.43 14.32
N LYS A 247 9.81 -17.96 15.21
CA LYS A 247 9.96 -17.38 16.56
C LYS A 247 10.36 -15.91 16.51
N ASN A 248 11.30 -15.59 15.65
CA ASN A 248 11.73 -14.20 15.49
C ASN A 248 10.64 -13.34 14.80
N LEU A 249 9.87 -13.89 13.85
CA LEU A 249 8.71 -13.19 13.32
C LEU A 249 7.66 -12.90 14.39
N LYS A 250 7.45 -13.86 15.31
CA LYS A 250 6.48 -13.72 16.39
C LYS A 250 6.79 -12.53 17.30
N GLU A 251 8.05 -12.22 17.57
CA GLU A 251 8.42 -11.05 18.37
C GLU A 251 7.83 -9.74 17.79
N GLY A 252 7.85 -9.60 16.46
CA GLY A 252 7.26 -8.43 15.79
C GLY A 252 5.74 -8.46 15.71
N TRP A 253 5.14 -9.64 15.66
CA TRP A 253 3.70 -9.82 15.80
C TRP A 253 3.23 -9.39 17.19
N ASP A 254 3.85 -9.93 18.24
CA ASP A 254 3.52 -9.64 19.63
C ASP A 254 3.71 -8.14 19.95
N TRP A 255 4.76 -7.53 19.39
CA TRP A 255 4.94 -6.08 19.52
C TRP A 255 3.70 -5.31 19.05
N PHE A 256 3.14 -5.67 17.89
CA PHE A 256 1.96 -4.99 17.37
C PHE A 256 0.72 -5.24 18.23
N GLU A 257 0.51 -6.48 18.67
CA GLU A 257 -0.62 -6.83 19.54
C GLU A 257 -0.58 -6.04 20.88
N GLU A 258 0.60 -5.91 21.46
CA GLU A 258 0.78 -5.19 22.73
C GLU A 258 0.64 -3.67 22.56
N ASN A 259 1.30 -3.12 21.56
CA ASN A 259 1.44 -1.67 21.42
C ASN A 259 0.37 -1.04 20.50
N GLY A 260 -0.25 -1.81 19.60
CA GLY A 260 -1.18 -1.32 18.57
C GLY A 260 -0.53 -0.41 17.54
N VAL A 261 0.81 -0.42 17.46
CA VAL A 261 1.62 0.34 16.50
C VAL A 261 2.66 -0.62 15.93
N PRO A 262 2.82 -0.70 14.60
CA PRO A 262 3.82 -1.58 14.02
C PRO A 262 5.24 -1.16 14.46
N PRO A 263 6.10 -2.13 14.81
CA PRO A 263 7.45 -1.85 15.29
C PRO A 263 8.31 -1.17 14.23
N ASN A 264 9.32 -0.43 14.69
CA ASN A 264 10.49 -0.18 13.86
C ASN A 264 11.35 -1.45 13.83
N VAL A 265 11.77 -1.86 12.63
CA VAL A 265 12.45 -3.14 12.42
C VAL A 265 13.85 -2.91 11.86
N THR A 266 14.86 -3.43 12.55
CA THR A 266 16.25 -3.51 12.07
C THR A 266 16.66 -4.96 11.93
N VAL A 267 17.84 -5.20 11.36
CA VAL A 267 18.43 -6.55 11.25
C VAL A 267 19.83 -6.50 11.83
N GLU A 268 20.05 -7.28 12.87
CA GLU A 268 21.31 -7.37 13.58
C GLU A 268 21.64 -8.85 13.82
N ASP A 269 22.85 -9.26 13.47
CA ASP A 269 23.33 -10.66 13.61
C ASP A 269 22.40 -11.71 12.98
N GLY A 270 21.77 -11.35 11.84
CA GLY A 270 20.86 -12.24 11.14
C GLY A 270 19.49 -12.40 11.80
N LEU A 271 19.12 -11.55 12.74
CA LEU A 271 17.80 -11.54 13.39
C LEU A 271 17.12 -10.19 13.18
N TYR A 272 15.80 -10.22 13.04
CA TYR A 272 15.00 -9.01 13.19
C TYR A 272 15.05 -8.53 14.64
N ARG A 273 15.21 -7.22 14.80
CA ARG A 273 15.13 -6.52 16.09
C ARG A 273 14.00 -5.50 16.02
N PHE A 274 13.28 -5.40 17.10
CA PHE A 274 12.06 -4.61 17.18
C PHE A 274 12.20 -3.51 18.22
N GLY A 275 11.71 -2.33 17.90
CA GLY A 275 11.78 -1.19 18.81
C GLY A 275 10.71 -0.15 18.50
N SER A 276 10.54 0.82 19.41
CA SER A 276 9.71 1.99 19.16
C SER A 276 10.34 2.83 18.05
N GLY A 277 9.56 3.12 16.99
CA GLY A 277 9.95 4.03 15.94
C GLY A 277 9.11 5.29 15.99
N SER A 278 9.66 6.43 15.55
CA SER A 278 8.83 7.56 15.14
C SER A 278 8.15 7.20 13.83
N ASP A 279 6.83 7.22 13.82
CA ASP A 279 6.02 7.16 12.59
C ASP A 279 6.27 8.39 11.71
#